data_4e5f277f35c9d2b0c562d39bc368de0c
#
_entry.id   4e5f277f35c9d2b0c562d39bc368de0c
#
_cell.length_a   1.000
_cell.length_b   1.000
_cell.length_c   1.000
_cell.angle_alpha   90.00
_cell.angle_beta   90.00
_cell.angle_gamma   90.00
#
_symmetry.space_group_name_H-M   'P 1'
#
loop_
_entity.id
_entity.type
_entity.pdbx_description
1 polymer ?
#
loop_
_entity_poly.entity_id
_entity_poly.type
_entity_poly.pdbx_seq_one_letter_code
_entity_poly.pdbx_strand_id
1 'polypeptide(L)'
;MAYWIDSDAKLIGMLDDLGSATVLAVDTEFIRTNTFHPKIALIQISNGSDCWLIDVLGIKNFEGLKALLESPGKQLIFHACAEDLEVLEYALGITPTTIFDTQIAAGIANIGYSMGYARLV
;
A
#
# COMPACT_ATOMS: atom_id res chain seq x y z
N MET A 1 -6.34 -11.33 -11.38
CA MET A 1 -5.51 -12.43 -10.86
C MET A 1 -4.69 -11.94 -9.69
N ALA A 2 -4.41 -12.79 -8.73
CA ALA A 2 -3.61 -12.44 -7.57
C ALA A 2 -2.25 -13.16 -7.64
N TYR A 3 -1.18 -12.43 -7.32
CA TYR A 3 0.19 -12.93 -7.35
C TYR A 3 0.80 -12.83 -5.96
N TRP A 4 1.45 -13.91 -5.53
CA TRP A 4 2.16 -13.95 -4.26
C TRP A 4 3.63 -13.61 -4.49
N ILE A 5 4.11 -12.56 -3.83
CA ILE A 5 5.46 -12.02 -3.99
C ILE A 5 6.25 -12.28 -2.70
N ASP A 6 7.06 -13.31 -2.70
CA ASP A 6 7.82 -13.75 -1.53
C ASP A 6 9.34 -13.76 -1.74
N SER A 7 9.81 -13.14 -2.81
CA SER A 7 11.25 -13.03 -3.10
C SER A 7 11.56 -11.75 -3.85
N ASP A 8 12.83 -11.34 -3.79
CA ASP A 8 13.30 -10.16 -4.53
C ASP A 8 13.11 -10.33 -6.04
N ALA A 9 13.32 -11.52 -6.57
CA ALA A 9 13.15 -11.78 -8.00
C ALA A 9 11.70 -11.55 -8.45
N LYS A 10 10.74 -12.05 -7.66
CA LYS A 10 9.31 -11.83 -7.94
C LYS A 10 8.93 -10.36 -7.79
N LEU A 11 9.53 -9.66 -6.82
CA LEU A 11 9.30 -8.23 -6.63
C LEU A 11 9.76 -7.44 -7.86
N ILE A 12 10.90 -7.74 -8.41
CA ILE A 12 11.40 -7.09 -9.62
C ILE A 12 10.42 -7.28 -10.79
N GLY A 13 9.89 -8.48 -10.97
CA GLY A 13 8.88 -8.76 -11.99
C GLY A 13 7.61 -7.92 -11.78
N MET A 14 7.15 -7.81 -10.54
CA MET A 14 6.01 -6.95 -10.19
C MET A 14 6.29 -5.49 -10.53
N LEU A 15 7.46 -4.99 -10.19
CA LEU A 15 7.83 -3.58 -10.46
C LEU A 15 7.85 -3.29 -11.96
N ASP A 16 8.30 -4.24 -12.77
CA ASP A 16 8.23 -4.11 -14.23
C ASP A 16 6.78 -4.05 -14.71
N ASP A 17 5.92 -4.93 -14.19
CA ASP A 17 4.51 -4.96 -14.56
C ASP A 17 3.78 -3.67 -14.17
N LEU A 18 4.16 -3.05 -13.06
CA LEU A 18 3.52 -1.84 -12.54
C LEU A 18 4.17 -0.55 -13.00
N GLY A 19 5.25 -0.62 -13.78
CA GLY A 19 6.01 0.57 -14.20
C GLY A 19 5.18 1.60 -14.94
N SER A 20 4.21 1.18 -15.74
CA SER A 20 3.34 2.07 -16.53
C SER A 20 2.05 2.46 -15.83
N ALA A 21 1.72 1.84 -14.71
CA ALA A 21 0.49 2.16 -13.98
C ALA A 21 0.58 3.56 -13.37
N THR A 22 -0.47 4.36 -13.52
CA THR A 22 -0.54 5.71 -12.96
C THR A 22 -1.35 5.78 -11.67
N VAL A 23 -2.19 4.79 -11.41
CA VAL A 23 -3.03 4.70 -10.22
C VAL A 23 -2.87 3.31 -9.61
N LEU A 24 -2.55 3.25 -8.33
CA LEU A 24 -2.40 2.00 -7.59
C LEU A 24 -3.20 2.06 -6.30
N ALA A 25 -3.96 1.01 -6.01
CA ALA A 25 -4.58 0.83 -4.70
C ALA A 25 -3.60 0.09 -3.79
N VAL A 26 -3.45 0.56 -2.56
CA VAL A 26 -2.48 0.01 -1.61
C VAL A 26 -3.15 -0.23 -0.27
N ASP A 27 -2.86 -1.36 0.33
CA ASP A 27 -3.29 -1.72 1.68
C ASP A 27 -2.17 -2.46 2.38
N THR A 28 -2.13 -2.40 3.71
CA THR A 28 -1.12 -3.11 4.51
C THR A 28 -1.80 -3.93 5.59
N GLU A 29 -1.19 -5.06 5.92
CA GLU A 29 -1.54 -5.84 7.10
C GLU A 29 -0.35 -5.82 8.05
N PHE A 30 -0.61 -5.54 9.32
CA PHE A 30 0.43 -5.40 10.33
C PHE A 30 -0.04 -5.94 11.68
N ILE A 31 0.94 -6.21 12.55
CA ILE A 31 0.69 -6.70 13.91
C ILE A 31 1.18 -5.64 14.89
N ARG A 32 0.27 -5.21 15.77
CA ARG A 32 0.60 -4.29 16.86
C ARG A 32 0.41 -5.08 18.16
N THR A 33 1.52 -5.46 18.78
CA THR A 33 1.49 -6.25 20.03
C THR A 33 2.00 -5.42 21.20
N ASN A 34 3.21 -5.71 21.68
CA ASN A 34 3.78 -5.08 22.86
C ASN A 34 4.75 -3.93 22.54
N THR A 35 4.76 -3.45 21.32
CA THR A 35 5.66 -2.39 20.88
C THR A 35 4.88 -1.15 20.51
N PHE A 36 5.53 0.02 20.58
CA PHE A 36 4.94 1.27 20.15
C PHE A 36 4.69 1.30 18.63
N HIS A 37 5.46 0.52 17.88
CA HIS A 37 5.40 0.52 16.43
C HIS A 37 4.87 -0.80 15.91
N PRO A 38 3.92 -0.78 14.96
CA PRO A 38 3.41 -1.99 14.35
C PRO A 38 4.48 -2.68 13.50
N LYS A 39 4.36 -4.00 13.40
CA LYS A 39 5.21 -4.82 12.57
C LYS A 39 4.48 -5.15 11.29
N ILE A 40 5.01 -4.70 10.15
CA ILE A 40 4.37 -4.96 8.86
C ILE A 40 4.58 -6.42 8.46
N ALA A 41 3.53 -7.05 7.96
CA ALA A 41 3.57 -8.43 7.50
C ALA A 41 3.27 -8.57 6.02
N LEU A 42 2.34 -7.79 5.50
CA LEU A 42 1.85 -7.91 4.13
C LEU A 42 1.58 -6.53 3.53
N ILE A 43 1.95 -6.36 2.27
CA ILE A 43 1.56 -5.20 1.47
C ILE A 43 0.75 -5.71 0.29
N GLN A 44 -0.41 -5.13 0.05
CA GLN A 44 -1.26 -5.45 -1.10
C GLN A 44 -1.26 -4.26 -2.05
N ILE A 45 -1.02 -4.53 -3.33
CA ILE A 45 -1.04 -3.50 -4.37
C ILE A 45 -1.89 -4.00 -5.53
N SER A 46 -2.76 -3.15 -6.04
CA SER A 46 -3.59 -3.48 -7.20
C SER A 46 -3.56 -2.34 -8.23
N ASN A 47 -3.55 -2.71 -9.50
CA ASN A 47 -3.69 -1.77 -10.59
C ASN A 47 -5.13 -1.70 -11.15
N GLY A 48 -6.07 -2.37 -10.47
CA GLY A 48 -7.47 -2.46 -10.88
C GLY A 48 -7.80 -3.73 -11.66
N SER A 49 -6.81 -4.39 -12.23
CA SER A 49 -6.99 -5.65 -12.98
C SER A 49 -6.38 -6.83 -12.24
N ASP A 50 -5.18 -6.63 -11.71
CA ASP A 50 -4.43 -7.65 -10.98
C ASP A 50 -4.10 -7.14 -9.57
N CYS A 51 -3.79 -8.07 -8.68
CA CYS A 51 -3.42 -7.78 -7.30
C CYS A 51 -2.12 -8.54 -6.96
N TRP A 52 -1.22 -7.86 -6.27
CA TRP A 52 0.04 -8.43 -5.79
C TRP A 52 0.06 -8.40 -4.27
N LEU A 53 0.34 -9.56 -3.69
CA LEU A 53 0.45 -9.74 -2.25
C LEU A 53 1.93 -9.91 -1.91
N ILE A 54 2.51 -8.92 -1.26
CA ILE A 54 3.94 -8.90 -0.95
C ILE A 54 4.16 -9.39 0.47
N ASP A 55 4.79 -10.55 0.60
CA ASP A 55 5.24 -11.08 1.88
C ASP A 55 6.52 -10.34 2.28
N VAL A 56 6.39 -9.41 3.20
CA VAL A 56 7.49 -8.53 3.60
C VAL A 56 8.67 -9.31 4.15
N LEU A 57 8.43 -10.44 4.82
CA LEU A 57 9.50 -11.25 5.37
C LEU A 57 10.36 -11.94 4.30
N GLY A 58 9.82 -12.12 3.10
CA GLY A 58 10.55 -12.72 1.98
C GLY A 58 11.38 -11.75 1.16
N ILE A 59 11.27 -10.45 1.42
CA ILE A 59 11.94 -9.41 0.65
C ILE A 59 13.14 -8.88 1.43
N LYS A 60 14.28 -8.75 0.76
CA LYS A 60 15.52 -8.22 1.34
C LYS A 60 15.83 -6.81 0.87
N ASN A 61 15.44 -6.45 -0.35
CA ASN A 61 15.72 -5.14 -0.93
C ASN A 61 14.42 -4.45 -1.30
N PHE A 62 14.08 -3.39 -0.57
CA PHE A 62 12.84 -2.62 -0.77
C PHE A 62 13.03 -1.35 -1.60
N GLU A 63 14.22 -1.09 -2.14
CA GLU A 63 14.52 0.16 -2.86
C GLU A 63 13.60 0.37 -4.07
N GLY A 64 13.33 -0.68 -4.84
CA GLY A 64 12.42 -0.59 -5.98
C GLY A 64 10.98 -0.31 -5.58
N LEU A 65 10.52 -0.96 -4.51
CA LEU A 65 9.18 -0.71 -3.96
C LEU A 65 9.07 0.72 -3.42
N LYS A 66 10.09 1.19 -2.74
CA LYS A 66 10.16 2.57 -2.25
C LYS A 66 10.05 3.56 -3.42
N ALA A 67 10.81 3.35 -4.48
CA ALA A 67 10.75 4.19 -5.67
C ALA A 67 9.35 4.19 -6.30
N LEU A 68 8.70 3.04 -6.36
CA LEU A 68 7.34 2.92 -6.89
C LEU A 68 6.34 3.73 -6.05
N LEU A 69 6.36 3.54 -4.74
CA LEU A 69 5.36 4.14 -3.84
C LEU A 69 5.62 5.64 -3.57
N GLU A 70 6.84 6.11 -3.75
CA GLU A 70 7.20 7.52 -3.61
C GLU A 70 7.17 8.29 -4.92
N SER A 71 6.84 7.65 -6.02
CA SER A 71 6.84 8.26 -7.35
C SER A 71 5.75 9.34 -7.45
N PRO A 72 6.11 10.58 -7.83
CA PRO A 72 5.12 11.65 -8.00
C PRO A 72 4.20 11.42 -9.21
N GLY A 73 4.59 10.55 -10.15
CA GLY A 73 3.80 10.21 -11.31
C GLY A 73 2.72 9.16 -11.07
N LYS A 74 2.63 8.64 -9.84
CA LYS A 74 1.66 7.59 -9.49
C LYS A 74 0.80 8.04 -8.32
N GLN A 75 -0.52 7.97 -8.50
CA GLN A 75 -1.46 8.22 -7.42
C GLN A 75 -1.71 6.92 -6.65
N LEU A 76 -1.54 6.97 -5.34
CA LEU A 76 -1.82 5.85 -4.47
C LEU A 76 -3.16 6.04 -3.79
N ILE A 77 -4.02 5.03 -3.87
CA ILE A 77 -5.34 5.02 -3.25
C ILE A 77 -5.29 4.15 -2.01
N PHE A 78 -5.65 4.73 -0.88
CA PHE A 78 -5.79 4.05 0.41
C PHE A 78 -7.20 4.23 0.95
N HIS A 79 -7.56 3.41 1.94
CA HIS A 79 -8.73 3.65 2.77
C HIS A 79 -8.28 3.78 4.22
N ALA A 80 -8.54 4.94 4.86
CA ALA A 80 -8.07 5.23 6.22
C ALA A 80 -6.55 5.05 6.35
N CYS A 81 -5.79 5.84 5.59
CA CYS A 81 -4.37 5.59 5.33
C CYS A 81 -3.42 5.89 6.49
N ALA A 82 -3.87 6.53 7.58
CA ALA A 82 -2.96 7.01 8.63
C ALA A 82 -2.06 5.90 9.20
N GLU A 83 -2.62 4.74 9.52
CA GLU A 83 -1.85 3.63 10.04
C GLU A 83 -0.97 2.98 8.97
N ASP A 84 -1.45 2.87 7.73
CA ASP A 84 -0.65 2.34 6.62
C ASP A 84 0.59 3.18 6.38
N LEU A 85 0.45 4.51 6.40
CA LEU A 85 1.57 5.43 6.22
C LEU A 85 2.57 5.33 7.35
N GLU A 86 2.10 5.24 8.59
CA GLU A 86 2.96 5.06 9.76
C GLU A 86 3.80 3.78 9.64
N VAL A 87 3.15 2.68 9.28
CA VAL A 87 3.80 1.38 9.14
C VAL A 87 4.84 1.39 8.02
N LEU A 88 4.49 1.94 6.86
CA LEU A 88 5.41 2.02 5.72
C LEU A 88 6.63 2.86 6.05
N GLU A 89 6.44 4.00 6.68
CA GLU A 89 7.55 4.87 7.07
C GLU A 89 8.45 4.22 8.11
N TYR A 90 7.85 3.73 9.19
CA TYR A 90 8.63 3.16 10.30
C TYR A 90 9.35 1.87 9.91
N ALA A 91 8.65 0.93 9.29
CA ALA A 91 9.20 -0.38 9.00
C ALA A 91 10.11 -0.41 7.78
N LEU A 92 9.80 0.37 6.75
CA LEU A 92 10.46 0.29 5.45
C LEU A 92 11.09 1.61 4.98
N GLY A 93 10.90 2.70 5.71
CA GLY A 93 11.39 4.00 5.29
C GLY A 93 10.72 4.53 4.03
N ILE A 94 9.49 4.12 3.75
CA ILE A 94 8.74 4.53 2.56
C ILE A 94 7.72 5.60 2.97
N THR A 95 7.78 6.75 2.30
CA THR A 95 6.89 7.89 2.56
C THR A 95 6.17 8.28 1.26
N PRO A 96 5.02 7.67 0.95
CA PRO A 96 4.24 8.05 -0.21
C PRO A 96 3.83 9.51 -0.16
N THR A 97 3.80 10.19 -1.30
CA THR A 97 3.51 11.63 -1.37
C THR A 97 2.24 11.96 -2.16
N THR A 98 1.85 11.15 -3.12
CA THR A 98 0.67 11.39 -3.97
C THR A 98 -0.44 10.41 -3.55
N ILE A 99 -1.24 10.82 -2.55
CA ILE A 99 -2.18 9.94 -1.86
C ILE A 99 -3.61 10.43 -2.04
N PHE A 100 -4.53 9.48 -2.24
CA PHE A 100 -5.97 9.69 -2.16
C PHE A 100 -6.55 8.71 -1.13
N ASP A 101 -7.12 9.24 -0.05
CA ASP A 101 -7.75 8.42 0.99
C ASP A 101 -9.26 8.42 0.79
N THR A 102 -9.83 7.25 0.51
CA THR A 102 -11.27 7.13 0.22
C THR A 102 -12.13 7.40 1.44
N GLN A 103 -11.66 7.15 2.65
CA GLN A 103 -12.40 7.45 3.87
C GLN A 103 -12.50 8.97 4.08
N ILE A 104 -11.40 9.69 3.91
CA ILE A 104 -11.38 11.15 4.01
C ILE A 104 -12.22 11.77 2.90
N ALA A 105 -12.08 11.28 1.67
CA ALA A 105 -12.84 11.76 0.53
C ALA A 105 -14.36 11.58 0.75
N ALA A 106 -14.78 10.44 1.30
CA ALA A 106 -16.18 10.20 1.63
C ALA A 106 -16.70 11.20 2.67
N GLY A 107 -15.88 11.54 3.68
CA GLY A 107 -16.22 12.55 4.68
C GLY A 107 -16.39 13.94 4.08
N ILE A 108 -15.46 14.35 3.21
CA ILE A 108 -15.51 15.65 2.52
C ILE A 108 -16.71 15.72 1.58
N ALA A 109 -17.03 14.62 0.86
CA ALA A 109 -18.17 14.54 -0.04
C ALA A 109 -19.52 14.39 0.69
N ASN A 110 -19.50 14.35 2.03
CA ASN A 110 -20.69 14.19 2.86
C ASN A 110 -21.44 12.87 2.63
N ILE A 111 -20.72 11.85 2.19
CA ILE A 111 -21.26 10.49 2.03
C ILE A 111 -21.30 9.79 3.37
N GLY A 112 -20.26 9.98 4.19
CA GLY A 112 -20.17 9.41 5.53
C GLY A 112 -18.87 9.83 6.20
N TYR A 113 -18.93 10.11 7.51
CA TYR A 113 -17.75 10.48 8.28
C TYR A 113 -17.13 9.23 8.91
N SER A 114 -15.82 9.07 8.78
CA SER A 114 -15.09 7.88 9.25
C SER A 114 -15.70 6.56 8.81
N MET A 115 -16.23 6.52 7.59
CA MET A 115 -16.88 5.33 7.05
C MET A 115 -15.87 4.25 6.73
N GLY A 116 -16.11 3.01 7.19
CA GLY A 116 -15.30 1.86 6.82
C GLY A 116 -15.53 1.45 5.36
N TYR A 117 -14.58 0.69 4.81
CA TYR A 117 -14.63 0.29 3.40
C TYR A 117 -15.92 -0.45 3.03
N ALA A 118 -16.35 -1.39 3.85
CA ALA A 118 -17.55 -2.20 3.58
C ALA A 118 -18.82 -1.34 3.51
N ARG A 119 -18.91 -0.24 4.25
CA ARG A 119 -20.05 0.68 4.21
C ARG A 119 -19.97 1.65 3.02
N LEU A 120 -18.75 1.98 2.59
CA LEU A 120 -18.54 2.91 1.49
C LEU A 120 -18.94 2.28 0.15
N VAL A 121 -18.58 1.02 -0.06
CA VAL A 121 -18.88 0.29 -1.30
C VAL A 121 -20.21 -0.46 -1.16
#